data_e51c51b63596d0d086c4d59cd6c28154
#
_entry.id   e51c51b63596d0d086c4d59cd6c28154
#
_cell.length_a   1.000
_cell.length_b   1.000
_cell.length_c   1.000
_cell.angle_alpha   90.00
_cell.angle_beta   90.00
_cell.angle_gamma   90.00
#
_symmetry.space_group_name_H-M   'P 1'
#
loop_
_entity.id
_entity.type
_entity.pdbx_description
1 polymer ?
#
loop_
_entity_poly.entity_id
_entity_poly.type
_entity_poly.pdbx_seq_one_letter_code
_entity_poly.pdbx_strand_id
1 'polypeptide(L)'
;MIHLIDMHELALHALHVALMKGQHRSYLWIDSITLPVCKNQRIQRHKSLSKIASRGKSSMGWFYGCKLHVVMNQLGEIVCSTLSNGHVADIKMVEHLVEGLEAKLYADHGYISQELKSRLKDQGIDLIAYHRKSMQAVQLCVSDAYHLK
;
A
#
# COMPACT_ATOMS: atom_id res chain seq x y z
N MET A 1 4.86 28.14 -9.45
CA MET A 1 5.60 26.89 -9.08
C MET A 1 4.71 25.78 -8.53
N ILE A 2 3.70 26.09 -7.70
CA ILE A 2 2.74 25.09 -7.18
C ILE A 2 1.89 24.48 -8.31
N HIS A 3 1.44 25.26 -9.28
CA HIS A 3 0.63 24.80 -10.42
C HIS A 3 1.36 23.82 -11.36
N LEU A 4 2.68 23.94 -11.48
CA LEU A 4 3.49 23.00 -12.28
C LEU A 4 3.59 21.62 -11.61
N ILE A 5 3.66 21.58 -10.30
CA ILE A 5 3.74 20.34 -9.53
C ILE A 5 2.43 19.55 -9.67
N ASP A 6 1.28 20.24 -9.56
CA ASP A 6 -0.05 19.60 -9.70
C ASP A 6 -0.25 19.01 -11.12
N MET A 7 0.24 19.70 -12.16
CA MET A 7 0.19 19.22 -13.54
C MET A 7 1.10 18.02 -13.79
N HIS A 8 2.29 17.99 -13.18
CA HIS A 8 3.22 16.85 -13.30
C HIS A 8 2.73 15.63 -12.53
N GLU A 9 2.08 15.80 -11.38
CA GLU A 9 1.48 14.70 -10.63
C GLU A 9 0.38 14.02 -11.44
N LEU A 10 -0.51 14.79 -12.07
CA LEU A 10 -1.56 14.26 -12.96
C LEU A 10 -0.99 13.52 -14.16
N ALA A 11 0.04 14.09 -14.80
CA ALA A 11 0.68 13.46 -15.96
C ALA A 11 1.42 12.16 -15.57
N LEU A 12 2.15 12.16 -14.45
CA LEU A 12 2.81 10.98 -13.93
C LEU A 12 1.80 9.90 -13.49
N HIS A 13 0.71 10.31 -12.88
CA HIS A 13 -0.35 9.38 -12.47
C HIS A 13 -1.06 8.79 -13.71
N ALA A 14 -1.39 9.61 -14.71
CA ALA A 14 -2.00 9.14 -15.95
C ALA A 14 -1.04 8.20 -16.72
N LEU A 15 0.25 8.52 -16.78
CA LEU A 15 1.27 7.67 -17.37
C LEU A 15 1.40 6.35 -16.61
N HIS A 16 1.43 6.40 -15.29
CA HIS A 16 1.48 5.23 -14.43
C HIS A 16 0.27 4.31 -14.68
N VAL A 17 -0.94 4.87 -14.64
CA VAL A 17 -2.18 4.11 -14.91
C VAL A 17 -2.20 3.55 -16.33
N ALA A 18 -1.70 4.30 -17.33
CA ALA A 18 -1.64 3.84 -18.71
C ALA A 18 -0.64 2.70 -18.92
N LEU A 19 0.52 2.75 -18.25
CA LEU A 19 1.53 1.71 -18.31
C LEU A 19 1.14 0.43 -17.56
N MET A 20 0.26 0.56 -16.53
CA MET A 20 -0.15 -0.58 -15.69
C MET A 20 -1.38 -1.31 -16.23
N LYS A 21 -2.07 -0.77 -17.26
CA LYS A 21 -3.22 -1.45 -17.87
C LYS A 21 -2.82 -2.78 -18.51
N GLY A 22 -3.38 -3.85 -17.99
CA GLY A 22 -3.27 -5.19 -18.57
C GLY A 22 -2.28 -6.14 -17.88
N GLN A 23 -1.62 -5.73 -16.83
CA GLN A 23 -0.66 -6.57 -16.10
C GLN A 23 -1.29 -7.31 -14.89
N HIS A 24 -2.56 -7.69 -15.02
CA HIS A 24 -3.23 -8.53 -14.02
C HIS A 24 -2.61 -9.92 -13.99
N ARG A 25 -2.05 -10.29 -12.85
CA ARG A 25 -1.45 -11.60 -12.60
C ARG A 25 -2.16 -12.28 -11.43
N SER A 26 -2.08 -13.59 -11.37
CA SER A 26 -2.73 -14.39 -10.33
C SER A 26 -2.17 -14.16 -8.93
N TYR A 27 -0.97 -13.57 -8.81
CA TYR A 27 -0.27 -13.31 -7.56
C TYR A 27 0.16 -11.86 -7.46
N LEU A 28 -0.26 -11.19 -6.39
CA LEU A 28 0.03 -9.79 -6.10
C LEU A 28 0.61 -9.65 -4.69
N TRP A 29 1.46 -8.68 -4.49
CA TRP A 29 2.01 -8.29 -3.19
C TRP A 29 1.68 -6.85 -2.92
N ILE A 30 1.20 -6.55 -1.71
CA ILE A 30 0.94 -5.19 -1.26
C ILE A 30 1.88 -4.82 -0.13
N ASP A 31 2.44 -3.63 -0.21
CA ASP A 31 3.26 -3.05 0.85
C ASP A 31 3.09 -1.53 0.91
N SER A 32 3.53 -0.91 2.01
CA SER A 32 3.51 0.53 2.20
C SER A 32 4.87 1.07 2.63
N ILE A 33 5.29 2.17 2.02
CA ILE A 33 6.54 2.84 2.31
C ILE A 33 6.24 4.22 2.89
N THR A 34 6.82 4.53 4.05
CA THR A 34 6.73 5.87 4.64
C THR A 34 7.63 6.84 3.89
N LEU A 35 7.08 7.99 3.50
CA LEU A 35 7.79 9.09 2.84
C LEU A 35 7.83 10.30 3.77
N PRO A 36 8.87 10.42 4.63
CA PRO A 36 9.03 11.58 5.50
C PRO A 36 9.36 12.83 4.67
N VAL A 37 8.61 13.92 4.88
CA VAL A 37 8.85 15.18 4.15
C VAL A 37 9.73 16.15 4.92
N CYS A 38 9.81 16.02 6.25
CA CYS A 38 10.74 16.81 7.07
C CYS A 38 11.01 16.14 8.41
N LYS A 39 12.09 16.59 9.08
CA LYS A 39 12.37 16.22 10.48
C LYS A 39 11.28 16.75 11.40
N ASN A 40 10.92 16.00 12.45
CA ASN A 40 9.85 16.36 13.40
C ASN A 40 9.98 17.77 13.98
N GLN A 41 11.20 18.27 14.19
CA GLN A 41 11.49 19.63 14.69
C GLN A 41 11.07 20.75 13.71
N ARG A 42 10.88 20.43 12.42
CA ARG A 42 10.57 21.41 11.36
C ARG A 42 9.09 21.43 10.96
N ILE A 43 8.25 20.60 11.54
CA ILE A 43 6.83 20.44 11.15
C ILE A 43 6.10 21.78 11.14
N GLN A 44 6.26 22.59 12.19
CA GLN A 44 5.57 23.89 12.31
C GLN A 44 5.94 24.90 11.22
N ARG A 45 7.15 24.78 10.64
CA ARG A 45 7.66 25.68 9.58
C ARG A 45 7.45 25.10 8.18
N HIS A 46 7.05 23.82 8.09
CA HIS A 46 6.91 23.12 6.83
C HIS A 46 5.56 23.42 6.20
N LYS A 47 5.56 24.11 5.05
CA LYS A 47 4.35 24.52 4.33
C LYS A 47 4.09 23.66 3.09
N SER A 48 5.14 23.07 2.51
CA SER A 48 5.02 22.22 1.32
C SER A 48 4.35 20.91 1.69
N LEU A 49 3.53 20.38 0.81
CA LEU A 49 2.81 19.09 0.98
C LEU A 49 1.91 19.03 2.24
N SER A 50 1.56 20.18 2.85
CA SER A 50 0.73 20.22 4.07
C SER A 50 -0.68 19.60 3.87
N LYS A 51 -1.15 19.53 2.62
CA LYS A 51 -2.45 18.93 2.28
C LYS A 51 -2.44 17.39 2.36
N ILE A 52 -1.29 16.77 2.07
CA ILE A 52 -1.14 15.31 2.01
C ILE A 52 -0.23 14.76 3.12
N ALA A 53 0.61 15.59 3.73
CA ALA A 53 1.49 15.18 4.81
C ALA A 53 0.79 15.32 6.18
N SER A 54 0.99 14.32 7.02
CA SER A 54 0.51 14.31 8.41
C SER A 54 1.46 13.55 9.32
N ARG A 55 1.29 13.71 10.63
CA ARG A 55 2.01 12.89 11.61
C ARG A 55 1.51 11.45 11.53
N GLY A 56 2.43 10.52 11.39
CA GLY A 56 2.17 9.09 11.41
C GLY A 56 3.17 8.37 12.30
N LYS A 57 2.90 7.10 12.58
CA LYS A 57 3.78 6.21 13.32
C LYS A 57 4.11 5.00 12.44
N SER A 58 5.39 4.70 12.33
CA SER A 58 5.89 3.49 11.67
C SER A 58 6.65 2.61 12.68
N SER A 59 7.14 1.47 12.24
CA SER A 59 8.04 0.62 13.03
C SER A 59 9.33 1.34 13.46
N MET A 60 9.76 2.35 12.68
CA MET A 60 10.94 3.17 12.97
C MET A 60 10.63 4.39 13.87
N GLY A 61 9.38 4.61 14.28
CA GLY A 61 8.98 5.71 15.13
C GLY A 61 8.03 6.70 14.47
N TRP A 62 7.95 7.90 15.06
CA TRP A 62 7.10 8.99 14.57
C TRP A 62 7.74 9.71 13.39
N PHE A 63 6.95 9.96 12.35
CA PHE A 63 7.34 10.74 11.19
C PHE A 63 6.27 11.76 10.82
N TYR A 64 6.63 12.75 10.02
CA TYR A 64 5.71 13.66 9.36
C TYR A 64 5.86 13.52 7.85
N GLY A 65 4.80 13.10 7.18
CA GLY A 65 4.85 12.80 5.76
C GLY A 65 3.60 12.12 5.25
N CYS A 66 3.76 11.40 4.18
CA CYS A 66 2.74 10.54 3.57
C CYS A 66 3.23 9.09 3.51
N LYS A 67 2.36 8.20 3.08
CA LYS A 67 2.69 6.80 2.78
C LYS A 67 2.42 6.55 1.31
N LEU A 68 3.33 5.87 0.66
CA LEU A 68 3.15 5.29 -0.68
C LEU A 68 2.76 3.83 -0.51
N HIS A 69 1.58 3.49 -0.98
CA HIS A 69 1.11 2.10 -1.05
C HIS A 69 1.32 1.59 -2.47
N VAL A 70 1.85 0.40 -2.59
CA VAL A 70 2.20 -0.21 -3.88
C VAL A 70 1.66 -1.63 -3.93
N VAL A 71 1.07 -1.99 -5.06
CA VAL A 71 0.75 -3.39 -5.40
C VAL A 71 1.63 -3.81 -6.56
N MET A 72 2.35 -4.91 -6.38
CA MET A 72 3.25 -5.46 -7.39
C MET A 72 2.82 -6.87 -7.78
N ASN A 73 3.11 -7.26 -9.02
CA ASN A 73 2.92 -8.61 -9.51
C ASN A 73 4.19 -9.47 -9.28
N GLN A 74 4.11 -10.75 -9.64
CA GLN A 74 5.20 -11.72 -9.52
C GLN A 74 6.46 -11.42 -10.34
N LEU A 75 6.38 -10.48 -11.30
CA LEU A 75 7.52 -10.03 -12.09
C LEU A 75 8.20 -8.78 -11.49
N GLY A 76 7.70 -8.28 -10.35
CA GLY A 76 8.16 -7.03 -9.73
C GLY A 76 7.63 -5.77 -10.41
N GLU A 77 6.63 -5.91 -11.28
CA GLU A 77 6.00 -4.77 -11.95
C GLU A 77 4.93 -4.16 -11.05
N ILE A 78 4.88 -2.83 -10.98
CA ILE A 78 3.86 -2.10 -10.21
C ILE A 78 2.53 -2.17 -10.96
N VAL A 79 1.54 -2.80 -10.35
CA VAL A 79 0.17 -2.93 -10.88
C VAL A 79 -0.64 -1.68 -10.55
N CYS A 80 -0.56 -1.23 -9.32
CA CYS A 80 -1.16 0.03 -8.88
C CYS A 80 -0.40 0.64 -7.71
N SER A 81 -0.57 1.93 -7.52
CA SER A 81 -0.01 2.63 -6.37
C SER A 81 -0.89 3.82 -5.98
N THR A 82 -0.82 4.22 -4.73
CA THR A 82 -1.51 5.43 -4.23
C THR A 82 -0.77 6.03 -3.06
N LEU A 83 -0.99 7.34 -2.85
CA LEU A 83 -0.49 8.06 -1.69
C LEU A 83 -1.60 8.24 -0.66
N SER A 84 -1.26 8.07 0.60
CA SER A 84 -2.14 8.41 1.72
C SER A 84 -1.45 9.32 2.72
N ASN A 85 -2.23 10.00 3.54
CA ASN A 85 -1.70 10.77 4.66
C ASN A 85 -0.98 9.83 5.64
N GLY A 86 0.09 10.31 6.27
CA GLY A 86 0.92 9.51 7.18
C GLY A 86 0.20 8.85 8.35
N HIS A 87 -0.95 9.39 8.77
CA HIS A 87 -1.76 8.83 9.87
C HIS A 87 -2.72 7.71 9.43
N VAL A 88 -2.94 7.55 8.12
CA VAL A 88 -3.88 6.55 7.60
C VAL A 88 -3.29 5.15 7.82
N ALA A 89 -4.12 4.23 8.34
CA ALA A 89 -3.72 2.84 8.49
C ALA A 89 -3.66 2.15 7.12
N ASP A 90 -2.61 1.37 6.89
CA ASP A 90 -2.33 0.72 5.60
C ASP A 90 -3.49 -0.16 5.13
N ILE A 91 -4.13 -0.84 6.07
CA ILE A 91 -5.29 -1.71 5.83
C ILE A 91 -6.49 -0.99 5.16
N LYS A 92 -6.65 0.32 5.41
CA LYS A 92 -7.75 1.12 4.83
C LYS A 92 -7.56 1.40 3.34
N MET A 93 -6.34 1.27 2.84
CA MET A 93 -6.02 1.56 1.44
C MET A 93 -6.16 0.33 0.54
N VAL A 94 -6.28 -0.86 1.11
CA VAL A 94 -6.25 -2.12 0.35
C VAL A 94 -7.38 -2.19 -0.66
N GLU A 95 -8.63 -2.02 -0.21
CA GLU A 95 -9.82 -2.17 -1.08
C GLU A 95 -9.77 -1.23 -2.28
N HIS A 96 -9.36 0.02 -2.06
CA HIS A 96 -9.21 1.00 -3.13
C HIS A 96 -8.10 0.63 -4.13
N LEU A 97 -7.00 0.03 -3.64
CA LEU A 97 -5.87 -0.36 -4.50
C LEU A 97 -6.16 -1.57 -5.37
N VAL A 98 -6.98 -2.48 -4.89
CA VAL A 98 -7.22 -3.76 -5.56
C VAL A 98 -8.58 -3.82 -6.24
N GLU A 99 -9.30 -2.72 -6.30
CA GLU A 99 -10.60 -2.61 -6.95
C GLU A 99 -10.53 -3.05 -8.42
N GLY A 100 -11.38 -4.02 -8.79
CA GLY A 100 -11.42 -4.58 -10.14
C GLY A 100 -10.31 -5.58 -10.46
N LEU A 101 -9.53 -6.03 -9.45
CA LEU A 101 -8.53 -7.09 -9.61
C LEU A 101 -9.08 -8.42 -9.09
N GLU A 102 -8.65 -9.52 -9.71
CA GLU A 102 -8.91 -10.88 -9.25
C GLU A 102 -7.56 -11.58 -9.09
N ALA A 103 -7.15 -11.86 -7.82
CA ALA A 103 -5.85 -12.44 -7.54
C ALA A 103 -5.74 -12.98 -6.11
N LYS A 104 -4.66 -13.73 -5.83
CA LYS A 104 -4.15 -13.91 -4.47
C LYS A 104 -3.30 -12.71 -4.09
N LEU A 105 -3.67 -12.02 -3.01
CA LEU A 105 -2.98 -10.85 -2.50
C LEU A 105 -2.16 -11.20 -1.26
N TYR A 106 -0.85 -11.14 -1.37
CA TYR A 106 0.08 -11.35 -0.26
C TYR A 106 0.39 -10.04 0.44
N ALA A 107 0.35 -10.05 1.76
CA ALA A 107 0.56 -8.85 2.59
C ALA A 107 1.33 -9.17 3.86
N ASP A 108 1.96 -8.17 4.47
CA ASP A 108 2.56 -8.29 5.80
C ASP A 108 1.47 -8.36 6.89
N HIS A 109 1.89 -8.72 8.10
CA HIS A 109 1.03 -8.85 9.29
C HIS A 109 0.18 -7.61 9.62
N GLY A 110 0.58 -6.42 9.19
CA GLY A 110 -0.18 -5.17 9.35
C GLY A 110 -1.52 -5.14 8.63
N TYR A 111 -1.74 -6.08 7.71
CA TYR A 111 -2.96 -6.21 6.91
C TYR A 111 -3.92 -7.31 7.41
N ILE A 112 -3.66 -7.89 8.58
CA ILE A 112 -4.50 -8.97 9.14
C ILE A 112 -5.81 -8.38 9.64
N SER A 113 -6.91 -8.71 8.95
CA SER A 113 -8.29 -8.41 9.37
C SER A 113 -9.23 -9.44 8.75
N GLN A 114 -10.03 -10.10 9.59
CA GLN A 114 -11.02 -11.06 9.12
C GLN A 114 -12.13 -10.37 8.31
N GLU A 115 -12.51 -9.18 8.73
CA GLU A 115 -13.51 -8.37 8.03
C GLU A 115 -13.02 -7.97 6.62
N LEU A 116 -11.79 -7.45 6.51
CA LEU A 116 -11.19 -7.13 5.22
C LEU A 116 -11.08 -8.37 4.33
N LYS A 117 -10.63 -9.49 4.89
CA LYS A 117 -10.49 -10.75 4.16
C LYS A 117 -11.83 -11.22 3.57
N SER A 118 -12.92 -11.11 4.34
CA SER A 118 -14.26 -11.48 3.86
C SER A 118 -14.69 -10.57 2.72
N ARG A 119 -14.57 -9.24 2.86
CA ARG A 119 -14.96 -8.28 1.81
C ARG A 119 -14.15 -8.46 0.52
N LEU A 120 -12.84 -8.68 0.63
CA LEU A 120 -11.98 -8.92 -0.53
C LEU A 120 -12.30 -10.23 -1.23
N LYS A 121 -12.68 -11.28 -0.48
CA LYS A 121 -13.09 -12.56 -1.04
C LYS A 121 -14.35 -12.43 -1.90
N ASP A 122 -15.30 -11.60 -1.49
CA ASP A 122 -16.52 -11.32 -2.25
C ASP A 122 -16.20 -10.55 -3.57
N GLN A 123 -15.05 -9.88 -3.63
CA GLN A 123 -14.52 -9.18 -4.82
C GLN A 123 -13.59 -10.06 -5.68
N GLY A 124 -13.41 -11.34 -5.34
CA GLY A 124 -12.53 -12.26 -6.09
C GLY A 124 -11.07 -12.21 -5.66
N ILE A 125 -10.74 -11.58 -4.51
CA ILE A 125 -9.38 -11.48 -3.99
C ILE A 125 -9.22 -12.36 -2.76
N ASP A 126 -8.24 -13.25 -2.79
CA ASP A 126 -7.86 -14.07 -1.63
C ASP A 126 -6.69 -13.42 -0.89
N LEU A 127 -6.98 -12.73 0.22
CA LEU A 127 -5.96 -12.06 1.05
C LEU A 127 -5.23 -13.08 1.93
N ILE A 128 -3.92 -13.17 1.73
CA ILE A 128 -3.00 -14.04 2.47
C ILE A 128 -1.97 -13.15 3.20
N ALA A 129 -2.19 -12.94 4.49
CA ALA A 129 -1.29 -12.11 5.30
C ALA A 129 -0.30 -12.96 6.09
N TYR A 130 0.94 -12.49 6.19
CA TYR A 130 1.98 -13.14 6.98
C TYR A 130 1.66 -13.07 8.48
N HIS A 131 1.66 -14.24 9.13
CA HIS A 131 1.47 -14.36 10.57
C HIS A 131 2.82 -14.49 11.27
N ARG A 132 3.07 -13.67 12.30
CA ARG A 132 4.27 -13.83 13.16
C ARG A 132 4.18 -15.13 13.94
N LYS A 133 5.33 -15.71 14.31
CA LYS A 133 5.44 -16.94 15.12
C LYS A 133 4.66 -16.88 16.44
N SER A 134 4.41 -15.67 16.98
CA SER A 134 3.64 -15.43 18.22
C SER A 134 2.13 -15.37 18.02
N MET A 135 1.63 -15.42 16.78
CA MET A 135 0.21 -15.42 16.44
C MET A 135 -0.27 -16.85 16.21
N GLN A 136 -1.60 -17.08 16.32
CA GLN A 136 -2.15 -18.41 16.01
C GLN A 136 -1.73 -18.83 14.60
N ALA A 137 -1.14 -20.02 14.52
CA ALA A 137 -0.68 -20.58 13.25
C ALA A 137 -1.88 -20.82 12.31
N VAL A 138 -1.91 -20.07 11.22
CA VAL A 138 -2.81 -20.38 10.10
C VAL A 138 -2.09 -21.39 9.21
N GLN A 139 -2.71 -22.54 8.96
CA GLN A 139 -2.19 -23.49 8.01
C GLN A 139 -2.26 -22.88 6.60
N LEU A 140 -1.11 -22.43 6.12
CA LEU A 140 -0.94 -21.96 4.75
C LEU A 140 -0.59 -23.13 3.84
N CYS A 141 -1.05 -23.08 2.60
CA CYS A 141 -0.57 -23.98 1.56
C CYS A 141 0.96 -23.76 1.36
N VAL A 142 1.69 -24.80 0.96
CA VAL A 142 3.14 -24.72 0.76
C VAL A 142 3.52 -23.64 -0.23
N SER A 143 2.74 -23.44 -1.30
CA SER A 143 2.96 -22.35 -2.26
C SER A 143 2.77 -20.97 -1.64
N ASP A 144 1.75 -20.79 -0.82
CA ASP A 144 1.47 -19.50 -0.17
C ASP A 144 2.54 -19.15 0.88
N ALA A 145 3.05 -20.14 1.61
CA ALA A 145 4.16 -19.98 2.54
C ALA A 145 5.47 -19.59 1.83
N TYR A 146 5.67 -20.02 0.59
CA TYR A 146 6.84 -19.62 -0.23
C TYR A 146 6.76 -18.16 -0.66
N HIS A 147 5.59 -17.69 -1.04
CA HIS A 147 5.37 -16.32 -1.52
C HIS A 147 5.37 -15.25 -0.41
N LEU A 148 5.32 -15.66 0.86
CA LEU A 148 5.40 -14.77 2.03
C LEU A 148 6.82 -14.65 2.62
N LYS A 149 7.83 -15.28 2.07
CA LYS A 149 9.24 -15.17 2.48
C LYS A 149 9.95 -14.06 1.73
#